data_6d8ee8eccb63a208290090c5165fc5c5
#
_entry.id   6d8ee8eccb63a208290090c5165fc5c5
#
_cell.length_a   1.000
_cell.length_b   1.000
_cell.length_c   1.000
_cell.angle_alpha   90.00
_cell.angle_beta   90.00
_cell.angle_gamma   90.00
#
_symmetry.space_group_name_H-M   'P 1'
#
loop_
_entity.id
_entity.type
_entity.pdbx_description
1 polymer ?
#
loop_
_entity_poly.entity_id
_entity_poly.type
_entity_poly.pdbx_seq_one_letter_code
_entity_poly.pdbx_strand_id
1 'polypeptide(L)'
;MKHRWMFVAVSLTMIVAVVALAAGPGGGPARSLYRLVGMFGEVVSLVRSSYVEEVPVEKLELGAMNGLVQAADPGGVWVPEDVAGEYAKVRSRALPPFGLVLGQRSSYPFVVEVLAGSPAAKAGIVPGELIERVGADPVRARPLWRALTLLAAAERTPGKATLDVIDRQLTGKRQVTLEAAPFAVPAPSAELRGEAVVVRIPMIDAAGAAGVGEALRPDAGARALVVDLRGVGLGNPQGAARVAAQLVGGTVTLALAAKEGTAPAVRAEGPPRGWKLVVCLDATTAGPAELLASALKARGATLVGTESYGDTGQRRAIKGSGGEVWLASDWGLGPDGKPILGNGLKPDERVRPRPGADPVLERALELAGGAAAAKQAA
;
A
#
# COMPACT_ATOMS: atom_id res chain seq x y z
N MET A 1 -29.06 26.28 -53.16
CA MET A 1 -29.36 24.83 -52.99
C MET A 1 -28.14 23.94 -53.18
N LYS A 2 -27.21 24.23 -54.11
CA LYS A 2 -26.04 23.37 -54.43
C LYS A 2 -25.08 23.11 -53.22
N HIS A 3 -24.83 24.10 -52.37
CA HIS A 3 -23.93 23.94 -51.22
C HIS A 3 -24.47 23.02 -50.09
N ARG A 4 -25.79 22.93 -49.90
CA ARG A 4 -26.39 22.01 -48.90
C ARG A 4 -26.25 20.52 -49.32
N TRP A 5 -26.38 20.25 -50.61
CA TRP A 5 -26.18 18.89 -51.15
C TRP A 5 -24.71 18.48 -51.10
N MET A 6 -23.79 19.40 -51.29
CA MET A 6 -22.34 19.13 -51.17
C MET A 6 -21.95 18.81 -49.74
N PHE A 7 -22.51 19.54 -48.76
CA PHE A 7 -22.29 19.26 -47.31
C PHE A 7 -22.85 17.89 -46.93
N VAL A 8 -24.04 17.52 -47.37
CA VAL A 8 -24.63 16.19 -47.11
C VAL A 8 -23.81 15.09 -47.78
N ALA A 9 -23.35 15.31 -49.00
CA ALA A 9 -22.50 14.33 -49.69
C ALA A 9 -21.13 14.10 -48.99
N VAL A 10 -20.49 15.20 -48.55
CA VAL A 10 -19.21 15.13 -47.78
C VAL A 10 -19.43 14.48 -46.45
N SER A 11 -20.50 14.78 -45.73
CA SER A 11 -20.83 14.14 -44.45
C SER A 11 -21.12 12.67 -44.62
N LEU A 12 -21.85 12.28 -45.66
CA LEU A 12 -22.16 10.89 -45.96
C LEU A 12 -20.91 10.08 -46.35
N THR A 13 -20.02 10.64 -47.21
CA THR A 13 -18.74 10.03 -47.55
C THR A 13 -17.82 9.91 -46.34
N MET A 14 -17.82 10.87 -45.41
CA MET A 14 -17.05 10.80 -44.18
C MET A 14 -17.58 9.69 -43.26
N ILE A 15 -18.89 9.57 -43.10
CA ILE A 15 -19.56 8.50 -42.35
C ILE A 15 -19.25 7.14 -43.00
N VAL A 16 -19.38 7.01 -44.32
CA VAL A 16 -19.08 5.75 -45.05
C VAL A 16 -17.59 5.42 -44.95
N ALA A 17 -16.67 6.40 -44.98
CA ALA A 17 -15.24 6.16 -44.80
C ALA A 17 -14.92 5.69 -43.38
N VAL A 18 -15.55 6.30 -42.34
CA VAL A 18 -15.42 5.87 -40.95
C VAL A 18 -15.96 4.46 -40.73
N VAL A 19 -17.12 4.15 -41.33
CA VAL A 19 -17.73 2.81 -41.26
C VAL A 19 -16.88 1.79 -42.05
N ALA A 20 -16.32 2.13 -43.21
CA ALA A 20 -15.46 1.25 -44.02
C ALA A 20 -14.09 1.00 -43.31
N LEU A 21 -13.52 2.00 -42.67
CA LEU A 21 -12.34 1.82 -41.83
C LEU A 21 -12.63 0.93 -40.59
N ALA A 22 -13.83 1.03 -40.04
CA ALA A 22 -14.27 0.18 -38.93
C ALA A 22 -14.61 -1.25 -39.38
N ALA A 23 -14.94 -1.47 -40.67
CA ALA A 23 -15.37 -2.74 -41.25
C ALA A 23 -14.23 -3.54 -41.93
N GLY A 24 -13.00 -3.07 -41.93
CA GLY A 24 -11.84 -3.75 -42.52
C GLY A 24 -11.59 -5.16 -41.95
N PRO A 25 -11.10 -6.13 -42.76
CA PRO A 25 -10.96 -7.54 -42.39
C PRO A 25 -9.78 -7.86 -41.44
N GLY A 26 -9.14 -6.83 -40.86
CA GLY A 26 -8.05 -7.00 -39.90
C GLY A 26 -8.51 -6.66 -38.49
N GLY A 27 -8.53 -7.62 -37.55
CA GLY A 27 -8.85 -7.44 -36.14
C GLY A 27 -7.74 -6.67 -35.39
N GLY A 28 -7.49 -5.43 -35.79
CA GLY A 28 -6.48 -4.57 -35.13
C GLY A 28 -6.95 -4.03 -33.77
N PRO A 29 -6.02 -3.53 -32.93
CA PRO A 29 -6.29 -3.02 -31.57
C PRO A 29 -7.36 -1.92 -31.53
N ALA A 30 -7.51 -1.13 -32.58
CA ALA A 30 -8.56 -0.10 -32.69
C ALA A 30 -9.98 -0.69 -32.65
N ARG A 31 -10.23 -1.83 -33.29
CA ARG A 31 -11.55 -2.48 -33.33
C ARG A 31 -11.96 -3.02 -31.96
N SER A 32 -10.98 -3.50 -31.17
CA SER A 32 -11.21 -3.94 -29.79
C SER A 32 -11.56 -2.78 -28.88
N LEU A 33 -10.95 -1.61 -29.10
CA LEU A 33 -11.21 -0.39 -28.31
C LEU A 33 -12.62 0.18 -28.60
N TYR A 34 -13.03 0.31 -29.87
CA TYR A 34 -14.39 0.75 -30.22
C TYR A 34 -15.47 -0.18 -29.68
N ARG A 35 -15.24 -1.50 -29.74
CA ARG A 35 -16.15 -2.47 -29.14
C ARG A 35 -16.22 -2.31 -27.63
N LEU A 36 -15.10 -2.07 -26.95
CA LEU A 36 -15.05 -1.85 -25.51
C LEU A 36 -15.84 -0.59 -25.10
N VAL A 37 -15.65 0.53 -25.82
CA VAL A 37 -16.39 1.78 -25.58
C VAL A 37 -17.88 1.57 -25.83
N GLY A 38 -18.26 0.85 -26.87
CA GLY A 38 -19.68 0.51 -27.16
C GLY A 38 -20.31 -0.31 -26.05
N MET A 39 -19.64 -1.38 -25.58
CA MET A 39 -20.11 -2.19 -24.45
C MET A 39 -20.21 -1.38 -23.17
N PHE A 40 -19.27 -0.47 -22.92
CA PHE A 40 -19.30 0.40 -21.75
C PHE A 40 -20.53 1.30 -21.75
N GLY A 41 -20.81 1.96 -22.89
CA GLY A 41 -22.02 2.79 -23.07
C GLY A 41 -23.31 2.00 -22.89
N GLU A 42 -23.38 0.77 -23.43
CA GLU A 42 -24.51 -0.14 -23.26
C GLU A 42 -24.73 -0.52 -21.79
N VAL A 43 -23.67 -0.90 -21.06
CA VAL A 43 -23.77 -1.23 -19.64
C VAL A 43 -24.23 -0.02 -18.80
N VAL A 44 -23.71 1.17 -19.06
CA VAL A 44 -24.18 2.40 -18.40
C VAL A 44 -25.66 2.64 -18.67
N SER A 45 -26.12 2.48 -19.92
CA SER A 45 -27.54 2.62 -20.30
C SER A 45 -28.42 1.59 -19.60
N LEU A 46 -28.00 0.32 -19.58
CA LEU A 46 -28.74 -0.77 -18.90
C LEU A 46 -28.84 -0.53 -17.40
N VAL A 47 -27.77 -0.09 -16.73
CA VAL A 47 -27.81 0.22 -15.30
C VAL A 47 -28.81 1.36 -15.04
N ARG A 48 -28.78 2.43 -15.83
CA ARG A 48 -29.68 3.58 -15.66
C ARG A 48 -31.15 3.25 -15.96
N SER A 49 -31.41 2.35 -16.89
CA SER A 49 -32.78 2.00 -17.26
C SER A 49 -33.41 0.87 -16.42
N SER A 50 -32.58 -0.01 -15.84
CA SER A 50 -33.06 -1.26 -15.23
C SER A 50 -32.78 -1.37 -13.73
N TYR A 51 -31.93 -0.50 -13.17
CA TYR A 51 -31.66 -0.53 -11.72
C TYR A 51 -32.83 0.07 -10.92
N VAL A 52 -33.09 -0.47 -9.73
CA VAL A 52 -34.25 -0.11 -8.89
C VAL A 52 -34.21 1.35 -8.40
N GLU A 53 -33.03 1.94 -8.32
CA GLU A 53 -32.85 3.33 -7.89
C GLU A 53 -32.15 4.13 -9.00
N GLU A 54 -32.41 5.44 -9.06
CA GLU A 54 -31.70 6.32 -9.96
C GLU A 54 -30.23 6.47 -9.53
N VAL A 55 -29.29 6.13 -10.43
CA VAL A 55 -27.85 6.20 -10.15
C VAL A 55 -27.27 7.41 -10.88
N PRO A 56 -26.64 8.36 -10.15
CA PRO A 56 -25.91 9.46 -10.75
C PRO A 56 -24.79 8.97 -11.69
N VAL A 57 -24.64 9.60 -12.83
CA VAL A 57 -23.63 9.21 -13.85
C VAL A 57 -22.22 9.31 -13.27
N GLU A 58 -21.95 10.32 -12.45
CA GLU A 58 -20.68 10.54 -11.77
C GLU A 58 -20.26 9.38 -10.87
N LYS A 59 -21.23 8.71 -10.25
CA LYS A 59 -20.99 7.50 -9.44
C LYS A 59 -20.56 6.31 -10.31
N LEU A 60 -21.19 6.15 -11.47
CA LEU A 60 -20.84 5.11 -12.44
C LEU A 60 -19.47 5.37 -13.06
N GLU A 61 -19.19 6.61 -13.45
CA GLU A 61 -17.90 7.05 -13.98
C GLU A 61 -16.79 6.78 -12.99
N LEU A 62 -16.90 7.26 -11.76
CA LEU A 62 -15.90 7.01 -10.70
C LEU A 62 -15.63 5.53 -10.47
N GLY A 63 -16.68 4.71 -10.44
CA GLY A 63 -16.57 3.27 -10.26
C GLY A 63 -15.86 2.60 -11.43
N ALA A 64 -16.21 2.97 -12.66
CA ALA A 64 -15.62 2.44 -13.86
C ALA A 64 -14.15 2.81 -14.03
N MET A 65 -13.80 4.08 -13.85
CA MET A 65 -12.43 4.58 -13.96
C MET A 65 -11.52 3.93 -12.92
N ASN A 66 -11.97 3.84 -11.66
CA ASN A 66 -11.19 3.13 -10.63
C ASN A 66 -11.09 1.62 -10.91
N GLY A 67 -12.15 0.99 -11.41
CA GLY A 67 -12.11 -0.43 -11.79
C GLY A 67 -11.07 -0.71 -12.88
N LEU A 68 -10.99 0.14 -13.91
CA LEU A 68 -9.98 0.04 -14.97
C LEU A 68 -8.55 0.19 -14.42
N VAL A 69 -8.34 1.17 -13.56
CA VAL A 69 -7.01 1.43 -12.96
C VAL A 69 -6.60 0.27 -12.06
N GLN A 70 -7.50 -0.22 -11.20
CA GLN A 70 -7.23 -1.29 -10.24
C GLN A 70 -7.04 -2.66 -10.92
N ALA A 71 -7.59 -2.86 -12.12
CA ALA A 71 -7.33 -4.05 -12.91
C ALA A 71 -5.86 -4.15 -13.35
N ALA A 72 -5.18 -3.01 -13.52
CA ALA A 72 -3.77 -2.94 -13.89
C ALA A 72 -2.85 -2.84 -12.65
N ASP A 73 -3.24 -2.06 -11.65
CA ASP A 73 -2.50 -1.80 -10.40
C ASP A 73 -3.48 -1.87 -9.23
N PRO A 74 -3.42 -2.92 -8.39
CA PRO A 74 -4.36 -3.09 -7.26
C PRO A 74 -4.43 -1.90 -6.29
N GLY A 75 -3.35 -1.14 -6.15
CA GLY A 75 -3.31 0.07 -5.33
C GLY A 75 -3.40 1.36 -6.15
N GLY A 76 -3.56 1.25 -7.48
CA GLY A 76 -3.78 2.38 -8.36
C GLY A 76 -5.15 3.03 -8.15
N VAL A 77 -5.24 4.33 -8.42
CA VAL A 77 -6.49 5.08 -8.26
C VAL A 77 -6.67 6.08 -9.40
N TRP A 78 -7.91 6.30 -9.78
CA TRP A 78 -8.31 7.47 -10.55
C TRP A 78 -8.88 8.54 -9.62
N VAL A 79 -8.39 9.76 -9.75
CA VAL A 79 -8.75 10.90 -8.89
C VAL A 79 -9.35 12.01 -9.77
N PRO A 80 -10.61 12.43 -9.54
CA PRO A 80 -11.23 13.52 -10.26
C PRO A 80 -10.45 14.82 -10.13
N GLU A 81 -10.56 15.70 -11.15
CA GLU A 81 -9.78 16.94 -11.25
C GLU A 81 -10.01 17.89 -10.06
N ASP A 82 -11.24 17.96 -9.57
CA ASP A 82 -11.63 18.82 -8.44
C ASP A 82 -10.96 18.44 -7.11
N VAL A 83 -10.55 17.18 -6.94
CA VAL A 83 -9.88 16.67 -5.72
C VAL A 83 -8.43 16.28 -5.92
N ALA A 84 -7.93 16.26 -7.17
CA ALA A 84 -6.57 15.81 -7.50
C ALA A 84 -5.50 16.60 -6.74
N GLY A 85 -5.64 17.93 -6.66
CA GLY A 85 -4.70 18.78 -5.93
C GLY A 85 -4.65 18.49 -4.43
N GLU A 86 -5.78 18.20 -3.80
CA GLU A 86 -5.82 17.84 -2.38
C GLU A 86 -5.22 16.45 -2.16
N TYR A 87 -5.51 15.49 -3.02
CA TYR A 87 -4.91 14.17 -2.93
C TYR A 87 -3.39 14.20 -3.11
N ALA A 88 -2.88 14.97 -4.08
CA ALA A 88 -1.45 15.17 -4.27
C ALA A 88 -0.77 15.75 -3.01
N LYS A 89 -1.39 16.74 -2.35
CA LYS A 89 -0.90 17.28 -1.08
C LYS A 89 -0.86 16.21 0.03
N VAL A 90 -1.87 15.36 0.13
CA VAL A 90 -1.88 14.26 1.10
C VAL A 90 -0.76 13.27 0.82
N ARG A 91 -0.55 12.91 -0.45
CA ARG A 91 0.50 11.97 -0.87
C ARG A 91 1.93 12.49 -0.67
N SER A 92 2.13 13.80 -0.67
CA SER A 92 3.44 14.44 -0.47
C SER A 92 3.78 14.72 1.00
N ARG A 93 2.88 14.42 1.93
CA ARG A 93 3.12 14.64 3.37
C ARG A 93 4.18 13.68 3.90
N ALA A 94 5.05 14.18 4.79
CA ALA A 94 6.01 13.35 5.49
C ALA A 94 5.33 12.38 6.47
N LEU A 95 4.23 12.82 7.11
CA LEU A 95 3.43 12.00 8.01
C LEU A 95 1.97 11.95 7.54
N PRO A 96 1.33 10.79 7.60
CA PRO A 96 -0.07 10.64 7.22
C PRO A 96 -1.01 11.33 8.24
N PRO A 97 -2.24 11.70 7.83
CA PRO A 97 -3.21 12.34 8.70
C PRO A 97 -3.47 11.50 9.96
N PHE A 98 -3.49 12.15 11.12
CA PHE A 98 -3.65 11.53 12.44
C PHE A 98 -2.67 10.38 12.76
N GLY A 99 -1.63 10.18 11.93
CA GLY A 99 -0.69 9.07 12.06
C GLY A 99 -1.21 7.73 11.56
N LEU A 100 -2.19 7.73 10.65
CA LEU A 100 -2.78 6.52 10.04
C LEU A 100 -2.22 6.26 8.64
N VAL A 101 -1.49 5.17 8.47
CA VAL A 101 -1.16 4.62 7.15
C VAL A 101 -2.27 3.68 6.73
N LEU A 102 -2.92 3.99 5.62
CA LEU A 102 -4.04 3.22 5.11
C LEU A 102 -3.70 2.54 3.78
N GLY A 103 -4.17 1.31 3.63
CA GLY A 103 -4.28 0.58 2.38
C GLY A 103 -5.73 0.32 2.01
N GLN A 104 -5.96 -0.41 0.93
CA GLN A 104 -7.27 -0.88 0.50
C GLN A 104 -7.31 -2.41 0.61
N ARG A 105 -8.29 -2.95 1.33
CA ARG A 105 -8.50 -4.38 1.42
C ARG A 105 -9.95 -4.71 1.09
N SER A 106 -10.15 -5.42 -0.02
CA SER A 106 -11.49 -5.62 -0.58
C SER A 106 -12.19 -4.28 -0.78
N SER A 107 -13.30 -4.03 -0.10
CA SER A 107 -14.07 -2.79 -0.20
C SER A 107 -13.82 -1.79 0.93
N TYR A 108 -12.83 -2.01 1.81
CA TYR A 108 -12.59 -1.14 2.97
C TYR A 108 -11.20 -0.51 2.95
N PRO A 109 -11.06 0.75 3.40
CA PRO A 109 -9.78 1.24 3.90
C PRO A 109 -9.32 0.36 5.07
N PHE A 110 -8.08 -0.11 4.98
CA PHE A 110 -7.45 -1.05 5.91
C PHE A 110 -6.29 -0.34 6.62
N VAL A 111 -6.23 -0.44 7.94
CA VAL A 111 -5.17 0.17 8.74
C VAL A 111 -3.91 -0.68 8.60
N VAL A 112 -2.94 -0.19 7.83
CA VAL A 112 -1.63 -0.81 7.64
C VAL A 112 -0.75 -0.54 8.84
N GLU A 113 -0.65 0.74 9.24
CA GLU A 113 0.22 1.19 10.33
C GLU A 113 -0.45 2.28 11.15
N VAL A 114 -0.20 2.28 12.44
CA VAL A 114 -0.55 3.36 13.37
C VAL A 114 0.75 3.86 13.99
N LEU A 115 1.13 5.08 13.66
CA LEU A 115 2.36 5.68 14.17
C LEU A 115 2.28 5.89 15.68
N ALA A 116 3.26 5.38 16.40
CA ALA A 116 3.31 5.48 17.86
C ALA A 116 3.30 6.96 18.32
N GLY A 117 2.54 7.24 19.38
CA GLY A 117 2.36 8.60 19.92
C GLY A 117 1.39 9.48 19.11
N SER A 118 0.91 9.02 17.96
CA SER A 118 -0.05 9.73 17.13
C SER A 118 -1.45 9.83 17.76
N PRO A 119 -2.31 10.73 17.27
CA PRO A 119 -3.72 10.76 17.64
C PRO A 119 -4.44 9.41 17.48
N ALA A 120 -4.17 8.69 16.41
CA ALA A 120 -4.75 7.37 16.17
C ALA A 120 -4.30 6.33 17.20
N ALA A 121 -3.01 6.34 17.58
CA ALA A 121 -2.49 5.47 18.63
C ALA A 121 -3.12 5.75 19.99
N LYS A 122 -3.26 7.03 20.34
CA LYS A 122 -3.90 7.47 21.59
C LYS A 122 -5.38 7.09 21.64
N ALA A 123 -6.05 7.07 20.50
CA ALA A 123 -7.45 6.65 20.38
C ALA A 123 -7.64 5.13 20.33
N GLY A 124 -6.55 4.35 20.43
CA GLY A 124 -6.59 2.88 20.48
C GLY A 124 -6.90 2.21 19.14
N ILE A 125 -6.63 2.88 18.02
CA ILE A 125 -6.66 2.22 16.70
C ILE A 125 -5.41 1.35 16.59
N VAL A 126 -5.57 0.17 15.99
CA VAL A 126 -4.47 -0.78 15.81
C VAL A 126 -4.37 -1.24 14.35
N PRO A 127 -3.16 -1.58 13.86
CA PRO A 127 -3.00 -2.14 12.52
C PRO A 127 -3.87 -3.39 12.32
N GLY A 128 -4.46 -3.54 11.14
CA GLY A 128 -5.36 -4.66 10.81
C GLY A 128 -6.85 -4.35 10.96
N GLU A 129 -7.23 -3.22 11.53
CA GLU A 129 -8.62 -2.76 11.59
C GLU A 129 -9.09 -2.16 10.26
N LEU A 130 -10.40 -2.12 10.06
CA LEU A 130 -11.03 -1.54 8.86
C LEU A 130 -11.78 -0.27 9.23
N ILE A 131 -11.82 0.69 8.31
CA ILE A 131 -12.57 1.94 8.48
C ILE A 131 -13.80 1.90 7.58
N GLU A 132 -14.97 2.06 8.16
CA GLU A 132 -16.23 2.07 7.41
C GLU A 132 -16.69 3.49 7.07
N ARG A 133 -16.46 4.45 8.00
CA ARG A 133 -16.86 5.87 7.83
C ARG A 133 -15.79 6.81 8.37
N VAL A 134 -15.73 7.99 7.77
CA VAL A 134 -14.99 9.15 8.29
C VAL A 134 -16.02 10.28 8.46
N GLY A 135 -16.34 10.63 9.68
CA GLY A 135 -17.45 11.52 10.00
C GLY A 135 -18.79 10.97 9.48
N ALA A 136 -19.52 11.80 8.74
CA ALA A 136 -20.76 11.41 8.09
C ALA A 136 -20.54 10.60 6.78
N ASP A 137 -19.34 10.59 6.21
CA ASP A 137 -19.04 10.02 4.91
C ASP A 137 -18.72 8.51 4.99
N PRO A 138 -19.46 7.65 4.25
CA PRO A 138 -19.08 6.25 4.10
C PRO A 138 -17.85 6.15 3.18
N VAL A 139 -16.83 5.43 3.63
CA VAL A 139 -15.60 5.15 2.85
C VAL A 139 -15.52 3.70 2.38
N ARG A 140 -16.41 2.85 2.85
CA ARG A 140 -16.59 1.50 2.33
C ARG A 140 -17.00 1.54 0.87
N ALA A 141 -16.44 0.66 0.04
CA ALA A 141 -16.67 0.58 -1.40
C ALA A 141 -16.42 1.92 -2.14
N ARG A 142 -15.49 2.71 -1.61
CA ARG A 142 -15.01 3.95 -2.22
C ARG A 142 -13.50 3.84 -2.46
N PRO A 143 -12.95 4.58 -3.43
CA PRO A 143 -11.51 4.65 -3.63
C PRO A 143 -10.79 5.17 -2.38
N LEU A 144 -9.61 4.63 -2.10
CA LEU A 144 -8.83 4.95 -0.89
C LEU A 144 -8.54 6.45 -0.74
N TRP A 145 -8.33 7.17 -1.87
CA TRP A 145 -8.07 8.61 -1.83
C TRP A 145 -9.15 9.39 -1.10
N ARG A 146 -10.43 8.93 -1.14
CA ARG A 146 -11.53 9.60 -0.45
C ARG A 146 -11.35 9.56 1.08
N ALA A 147 -10.99 8.42 1.64
CA ALA A 147 -10.69 8.32 3.07
C ALA A 147 -9.51 9.21 3.46
N LEU A 148 -8.44 9.19 2.65
CA LEU A 148 -7.23 9.98 2.91
C LEU A 148 -7.48 11.49 2.86
N THR A 149 -8.24 11.98 1.88
CA THR A 149 -8.57 13.42 1.75
C THR A 149 -9.53 13.87 2.85
N LEU A 150 -10.53 13.06 3.22
CA LEU A 150 -11.43 13.35 4.32
C LEU A 150 -10.67 13.46 5.67
N LEU A 151 -9.77 12.52 5.96
CA LEU A 151 -8.93 12.57 7.16
C LEU A 151 -8.03 13.80 7.16
N ALA A 152 -7.39 14.13 6.05
CA ALA A 152 -6.52 15.30 5.95
C ALA A 152 -7.30 16.62 6.08
N ALA A 153 -8.53 16.68 5.56
CA ALA A 153 -9.41 17.83 5.74
C ALA A 153 -9.83 17.97 7.21
N ALA A 154 -10.27 16.87 7.84
CA ALA A 154 -10.70 16.87 9.24
C ALA A 154 -9.56 17.20 10.22
N GLU A 155 -8.33 16.78 9.94
CA GLU A 155 -7.14 17.12 10.74
C GLU A 155 -6.83 18.62 10.69
N ARG A 156 -7.06 19.29 9.55
CA ARG A 156 -6.88 20.74 9.41
C ARG A 156 -8.01 21.53 10.07
N THR A 157 -9.26 21.12 9.83
CA THR A 157 -10.45 21.82 10.30
C THR A 157 -11.61 20.83 10.40
N PRO A 158 -12.18 20.56 11.55
CA PRO A 158 -12.00 21.25 12.85
C PRO A 158 -10.85 20.73 13.73
N GLY A 159 -9.89 19.96 13.21
CA GLY A 159 -8.85 19.31 13.99
C GLY A 159 -9.33 18.03 14.68
N LYS A 160 -10.47 17.48 14.24
CA LYS A 160 -11.13 16.32 14.85
C LYS A 160 -11.81 15.47 13.78
N ALA A 161 -11.62 14.15 13.87
CA ALA A 161 -12.31 13.18 13.03
C ALA A 161 -12.97 12.10 13.88
N THR A 162 -14.19 11.72 13.51
CA THR A 162 -14.86 10.55 14.07
C THR A 162 -14.83 9.42 13.06
N LEU A 163 -14.42 8.23 13.48
CA LEU A 163 -14.31 7.05 12.63
C LEU A 163 -15.20 5.94 13.14
N ASP A 164 -15.90 5.26 12.24
CA ASP A 164 -16.48 3.96 12.53
C ASP A 164 -15.47 2.88 12.13
N VAL A 165 -14.96 2.17 13.13
CA VAL A 165 -13.88 1.20 13.00
C VAL A 165 -14.41 -0.21 13.25
N ILE A 166 -14.01 -1.16 12.42
CA ILE A 166 -14.33 -2.59 12.55
C ILE A 166 -13.05 -3.29 13.04
N ASP A 167 -13.18 -4.12 14.06
CA ASP A 167 -12.05 -4.85 14.64
C ASP A 167 -11.40 -5.87 13.66
N ARG A 168 -10.21 -6.34 14.02
CA ARG A 168 -9.44 -7.31 13.21
C ARG A 168 -10.17 -8.64 12.98
N GLN A 169 -11.01 -9.05 13.90
CA GLN A 169 -11.78 -10.29 13.88
C GLN A 169 -13.07 -10.16 13.09
N LEU A 170 -13.46 -8.93 12.72
CA LEU A 170 -14.73 -8.58 12.07
C LEU A 170 -15.95 -8.90 12.93
N THR A 171 -15.78 -8.89 14.25
CA THR A 171 -16.80 -9.25 15.24
C THR A 171 -17.47 -8.04 15.89
N GLY A 172 -16.80 -6.88 15.89
CA GLY A 172 -17.28 -5.69 16.55
C GLY A 172 -17.03 -4.42 15.73
N LYS A 173 -17.90 -3.43 15.99
CA LYS A 173 -17.73 -2.06 15.53
C LYS A 173 -17.66 -1.13 16.72
N ARG A 174 -16.81 -0.11 16.61
CA ARG A 174 -16.75 0.97 17.58
C ARG A 174 -16.58 2.31 16.88
N GLN A 175 -17.06 3.36 17.51
CA GLN A 175 -16.78 4.72 17.10
C GLN A 175 -15.55 5.23 17.84
N VAL A 176 -14.64 5.83 17.11
CA VAL A 176 -13.38 6.39 17.62
C VAL A 176 -13.29 7.84 17.22
N THR A 177 -12.94 8.70 18.15
CA THR A 177 -12.66 10.10 17.86
C THR A 177 -11.17 10.36 17.89
N LEU A 178 -10.66 10.95 16.83
CA LEU A 178 -9.29 11.42 16.68
C LEU A 178 -9.25 12.93 16.91
N GLU A 179 -8.32 13.41 17.72
CA GLU A 179 -8.06 14.83 17.94
C GLU A 179 -6.65 15.15 17.42
N ALA A 180 -6.56 16.10 16.48
CA ALA A 180 -5.29 16.49 15.89
C ALA A 180 -4.34 17.03 16.97
N ALA A 181 -3.16 16.46 17.01
CA ALA A 181 -2.09 16.88 17.92
C ALA A 181 -0.73 16.62 17.27
N PRO A 182 0.28 17.44 17.54
CA PRO A 182 1.64 17.15 17.13
C PRO A 182 2.13 15.83 17.73
N PHE A 183 2.85 15.06 16.94
CA PHE A 183 3.53 13.85 17.40
C PHE A 183 4.84 13.67 16.63
N ALA A 184 5.76 12.92 17.20
CA ALA A 184 7.01 12.53 16.58
C ALA A 184 7.04 11.01 16.44
N VAL A 185 7.56 10.52 15.31
CA VAL A 185 7.82 9.10 15.14
C VAL A 185 8.98 8.71 16.05
N PRO A 186 8.84 7.69 16.90
CA PRO A 186 9.92 7.26 17.77
C PRO A 186 11.10 6.72 16.97
N ALA A 187 12.29 6.77 17.55
CA ALA A 187 13.45 6.12 16.96
C ALA A 187 13.27 4.59 16.94
N PRO A 188 13.96 3.87 16.04
CA PRO A 188 14.08 2.43 16.11
C PRO A 188 14.53 1.95 17.48
N SER A 189 13.99 0.81 17.91
CA SER A 189 14.34 0.20 19.19
C SER A 189 14.94 -1.19 18.97
N ALA A 190 15.88 -1.55 19.84
CA ALA A 190 16.46 -2.88 19.93
C ALA A 190 16.31 -3.38 21.37
N GLU A 191 15.88 -4.61 21.54
CA GLU A 191 15.66 -5.23 22.84
C GLU A 191 16.27 -6.63 22.83
N LEU A 192 17.20 -6.90 23.78
CA LEU A 192 17.78 -8.24 23.92
C LEU A 192 16.75 -9.16 24.56
N ARG A 193 16.44 -10.25 23.88
CA ARG A 193 15.56 -11.34 24.35
C ARG A 193 16.26 -12.70 24.22
N GLY A 194 16.78 -13.19 25.32
CA GLY A 194 17.65 -14.38 25.32
C GLY A 194 18.95 -14.10 24.56
N GLU A 195 19.23 -14.87 23.52
CA GLU A 195 20.41 -14.70 22.66
C GLU A 195 20.15 -13.87 21.40
N ALA A 196 18.93 -13.44 21.19
CA ALA A 196 18.50 -12.66 20.01
C ALA A 196 18.13 -11.22 20.39
N VAL A 197 18.44 -10.30 19.50
CA VAL A 197 17.98 -8.90 19.58
C VAL A 197 16.75 -8.74 18.71
N VAL A 198 15.67 -8.22 19.30
CA VAL A 198 14.44 -7.86 18.60
C VAL A 198 14.50 -6.39 18.20
N VAL A 199 14.43 -6.11 16.92
CA VAL A 199 14.45 -4.74 16.36
C VAL A 199 13.08 -4.38 15.82
N ARG A 200 12.60 -3.18 16.20
CA ARG A 200 11.41 -2.54 15.64
C ARG A 200 11.78 -1.22 14.98
N ILE A 201 11.24 -1.00 13.78
CA ILE A 201 11.58 0.14 12.92
C ILE A 201 10.28 0.84 12.54
N PRO A 202 9.89 1.93 13.23
CA PRO A 202 8.60 2.59 13.00
C PRO A 202 8.48 3.28 11.64
N MET A 203 9.60 3.67 11.02
CA MET A 203 9.60 4.29 9.69
C MET A 203 10.86 3.88 8.93
N ILE A 204 10.68 3.45 7.68
CA ILE A 204 11.77 2.94 6.85
C ILE A 204 12.25 4.03 5.90
N ASP A 205 13.05 4.94 6.44
CA ASP A 205 13.67 6.05 5.72
C ASP A 205 15.15 6.24 6.13
N ALA A 206 15.73 7.38 5.79
CA ALA A 206 17.12 7.68 6.13
C ALA A 206 17.34 7.82 7.64
N ALA A 207 16.38 8.43 8.37
CA ALA A 207 16.44 8.59 9.81
C ALA A 207 16.26 7.23 10.53
N GLY A 208 15.32 6.42 10.06
CA GLY A 208 15.13 5.03 10.51
C GLY A 208 16.39 4.20 10.35
N ALA A 209 17.08 4.31 9.20
CA ALA A 209 18.34 3.59 8.97
C ALA A 209 19.46 4.01 9.93
N ALA A 210 19.61 5.31 10.17
CA ALA A 210 20.56 5.83 11.15
C ALA A 210 20.23 5.35 12.56
N GLY A 211 18.95 5.44 12.95
CA GLY A 211 18.47 4.99 14.26
C GLY A 211 18.66 3.49 14.49
N VAL A 212 18.54 2.65 13.47
CA VAL A 212 18.86 1.22 13.57
C VAL A 212 20.34 1.01 13.90
N GLY A 213 21.24 1.74 13.22
CA GLY A 213 22.68 1.68 13.52
C GLY A 213 22.99 2.04 14.97
N GLU A 214 22.33 3.07 15.50
CA GLU A 214 22.48 3.49 16.92
C GLU A 214 21.89 2.45 17.88
N ALA A 215 20.67 1.96 17.62
CA ALA A 215 19.98 1.01 18.47
C ALA A 215 20.75 -0.33 18.61
N LEU A 216 21.50 -0.73 17.57
CA LEU A 216 22.25 -1.98 17.52
C LEU A 216 23.68 -1.89 18.09
N ARG A 217 24.16 -0.69 18.48
CA ARG A 217 25.53 -0.55 19.04
C ARG A 217 25.76 -1.33 20.32
N PRO A 218 24.82 -1.30 21.30
CA PRO A 218 25.01 -2.04 22.57
C PRO A 218 25.07 -3.55 22.37
N ASP A 219 24.41 -4.07 21.34
CA ASP A 219 24.21 -5.50 21.12
C ASP A 219 25.12 -6.07 20.02
N ALA A 220 26.27 -5.44 19.78
CA ALA A 220 27.22 -5.85 18.74
C ALA A 220 27.70 -7.31 18.86
N GLY A 221 27.56 -7.93 20.04
CA GLY A 221 27.90 -9.32 20.31
C GLY A 221 26.75 -10.32 20.13
N ALA A 222 25.55 -9.87 19.81
CA ALA A 222 24.42 -10.76 19.58
C ALA A 222 24.67 -11.66 18.35
N ARG A 223 24.20 -12.92 18.43
CA ARG A 223 24.37 -13.91 17.35
C ARG A 223 23.18 -13.96 16.40
N ALA A 224 22.05 -13.45 16.83
CA ALA A 224 20.81 -13.48 16.06
C ALA A 224 20.03 -12.18 16.19
N LEU A 225 19.31 -11.86 15.13
CA LEU A 225 18.48 -10.67 15.02
C LEU A 225 17.09 -11.04 14.54
N VAL A 226 16.07 -10.60 15.26
CA VAL A 226 14.66 -10.68 14.88
C VAL A 226 14.21 -9.28 14.47
N VAL A 227 13.78 -9.10 13.22
CA VAL A 227 13.28 -7.84 12.70
C VAL A 227 11.76 -7.93 12.63
N ASP A 228 11.05 -7.18 13.48
CA ASP A 228 9.59 -7.16 13.50
C ASP A 228 9.07 -6.04 12.57
N LEU A 229 8.55 -6.44 11.40
CA LEU A 229 8.02 -5.55 10.37
C LEU A 229 6.47 -5.53 10.34
N ARG A 230 5.82 -6.15 11.30
CA ARG A 230 4.36 -6.12 11.41
C ARG A 230 3.89 -4.71 11.79
N GLY A 231 2.87 -4.22 11.09
CA GLY A 231 2.36 -2.87 11.27
C GLY A 231 3.33 -1.77 10.81
N VAL A 232 4.16 -2.05 9.81
CA VAL A 232 5.10 -1.10 9.20
C VAL A 232 4.81 -0.95 7.71
N GLY A 233 4.55 0.28 7.28
CA GLY A 233 4.22 0.60 5.89
C GLY A 233 4.75 1.96 5.43
N LEU A 234 5.24 2.79 6.36
CA LEU A 234 5.73 4.13 6.05
C LEU A 234 7.24 4.13 5.75
N GLY A 235 7.61 4.86 4.70
CA GLY A 235 9.02 5.03 4.31
C GLY A 235 9.20 5.11 2.80
N ASN A 236 10.38 4.71 2.33
CA ASN A 236 10.74 4.74 0.92
C ASN A 236 11.76 3.64 0.56
N PRO A 237 11.94 3.32 -0.75
CA PRO A 237 12.88 2.28 -1.17
C PRO A 237 14.32 2.56 -0.75
N GLN A 238 14.77 3.82 -0.76
CA GLN A 238 16.12 4.20 -0.34
C GLN A 238 16.34 3.89 1.14
N GLY A 239 15.33 4.17 1.98
CA GLY A 239 15.32 3.78 3.40
C GLY A 239 15.43 2.26 3.57
N ALA A 240 14.65 1.49 2.81
CA ALA A 240 14.69 0.03 2.86
C ALA A 240 16.09 -0.53 2.55
N ALA A 241 16.75 -0.02 1.50
CA ALA A 241 18.11 -0.43 1.18
C ALA A 241 19.10 -0.07 2.30
N ARG A 242 19.01 1.14 2.86
CA ARG A 242 19.89 1.60 3.94
C ARG A 242 19.69 0.80 5.22
N VAL A 243 18.42 0.56 5.61
CA VAL A 243 18.11 -0.29 6.77
C VAL A 243 18.64 -1.69 6.56
N ALA A 244 18.39 -2.30 5.39
CA ALA A 244 18.92 -3.62 5.08
C ALA A 244 20.45 -3.66 5.20
N ALA A 245 21.15 -2.65 4.65
CA ALA A 245 22.61 -2.58 4.74
C ALA A 245 23.12 -2.46 6.20
N GLN A 246 22.41 -1.74 7.07
CA GLN A 246 22.73 -1.70 8.51
C GLN A 246 22.56 -3.07 9.20
N LEU A 247 21.59 -3.85 8.74
CA LEU A 247 21.24 -5.14 9.34
C LEU A 247 22.13 -6.30 8.84
N VAL A 248 22.42 -6.36 7.52
CA VAL A 248 23.16 -7.48 6.92
C VAL A 248 24.60 -7.17 6.59
N GLY A 249 24.97 -5.90 6.54
CA GLY A 249 26.29 -5.42 6.12
C GLY A 249 26.56 -5.56 4.63
N GLY A 250 27.69 -4.95 4.21
CA GLY A 250 28.10 -4.91 2.80
C GLY A 250 27.12 -4.15 1.91
N THR A 251 27.22 -4.39 0.59
CA THR A 251 26.36 -3.75 -0.41
C THR A 251 25.03 -4.48 -0.51
N VAL A 252 23.92 -3.76 -0.29
CA VAL A 252 22.56 -4.22 -0.55
C VAL A 252 22.00 -3.52 -1.76
N THR A 253 21.40 -4.26 -2.68
CA THR A 253 20.70 -3.75 -3.87
C THR A 253 19.27 -4.25 -3.83
N LEU A 254 18.29 -3.34 -3.92
CA LEU A 254 16.89 -3.72 -4.08
C LEU A 254 16.62 -4.06 -5.54
N ALA A 255 15.91 -5.15 -5.76
CA ALA A 255 15.42 -5.50 -7.09
C ALA A 255 14.10 -4.77 -7.36
N LEU A 256 14.10 -3.83 -8.29
CA LEU A 256 12.92 -3.09 -8.72
C LEU A 256 12.71 -3.33 -10.22
N ALA A 257 11.46 -3.50 -10.62
CA ALA A 257 11.06 -3.56 -12.03
C ALA A 257 10.30 -2.31 -12.43
N ALA A 258 10.44 -1.90 -13.68
CA ALA A 258 9.71 -0.80 -14.30
C ALA A 258 9.18 -1.22 -15.67
N LYS A 259 8.29 -0.42 -16.25
CA LYS A 259 7.64 -0.72 -17.54
C LYS A 259 8.65 -1.00 -18.67
N GLU A 260 9.79 -0.30 -18.69
CA GLU A 260 10.82 -0.41 -19.74
C GLU A 260 12.04 -1.22 -19.29
N GLY A 261 11.83 -2.22 -18.46
CA GLY A 261 12.91 -3.09 -17.96
C GLY A 261 13.12 -2.95 -16.46
N THR A 262 14.38 -3.00 -16.02
CA THR A 262 14.73 -2.89 -14.61
C THR A 262 14.81 -1.41 -14.22
N ALA A 263 14.12 -1.00 -13.15
CA ALA A 263 14.28 0.32 -12.58
C ALA A 263 15.72 0.56 -12.11
N PRO A 264 16.17 1.82 -11.99
CA PRO A 264 17.47 2.13 -11.43
C PRO A 264 17.66 1.44 -10.08
N ALA A 265 18.77 0.70 -9.93
CA ALA A 265 19.00 -0.07 -8.73
C ALA A 265 19.19 0.86 -7.52
N VAL A 266 18.36 0.67 -6.50
CA VAL A 266 18.54 1.33 -5.21
C VAL A 266 19.57 0.55 -4.40
N ARG A 267 20.70 1.18 -4.08
CA ARG A 267 21.84 0.57 -3.40
C ARG A 267 22.17 1.29 -2.10
N ALA A 268 22.66 0.54 -1.12
CA ALA A 268 23.23 1.07 0.10
C ALA A 268 24.35 0.16 0.60
N GLU A 269 25.28 0.73 1.40
CA GLU A 269 26.36 0.02 2.03
C GLU A 269 26.25 0.11 3.56
N GLY A 270 26.65 -0.93 4.26
CA GLY A 270 26.63 -1.01 5.71
C GLY A 270 27.83 -1.76 6.28
N PRO A 271 28.05 -1.66 7.61
CA PRO A 271 29.13 -2.33 8.30
C PRO A 271 28.99 -3.85 8.22
N PRO A 272 30.07 -4.62 8.17
CA PRO A 272 30.01 -6.09 8.17
C PRO A 272 29.20 -6.63 9.37
N ARG A 273 28.33 -7.60 9.09
CA ARG A 273 27.48 -8.28 10.09
C ARG A 273 27.43 -9.78 9.82
N GLY A 274 27.29 -10.58 10.89
CA GLY A 274 27.27 -12.04 10.78
C GLY A 274 26.13 -12.69 11.57
N TRP A 275 24.98 -12.04 11.68
CA TRP A 275 23.86 -12.46 12.51
C TRP A 275 22.97 -13.44 11.77
N LYS A 276 22.39 -14.37 12.48
CA LYS A 276 21.26 -15.16 12.00
C LYS A 276 20.02 -14.24 11.98
N LEU A 277 19.38 -14.12 10.83
CA LEU A 277 18.28 -13.20 10.63
C LEU A 277 16.94 -13.90 10.56
N VAL A 278 15.98 -13.41 11.35
CA VAL A 278 14.57 -13.81 11.29
C VAL A 278 13.72 -12.55 11.15
N VAL A 279 12.72 -12.57 10.26
CA VAL A 279 11.85 -11.42 9.99
C VAL A 279 10.40 -11.82 10.27
N CYS A 280 9.74 -11.08 11.16
CA CYS A 280 8.31 -11.21 11.39
C CYS A 280 7.54 -10.34 10.41
N LEU A 281 6.54 -10.92 9.75
CA LEU A 281 5.67 -10.19 8.82
C LEU A 281 4.22 -10.68 8.91
N ASP A 282 3.31 -9.82 8.51
CA ASP A 282 1.88 -10.14 8.38
C ASP A 282 1.20 -9.24 7.33
N ALA A 283 -0.13 -9.32 7.22
CA ALA A 283 -0.92 -8.53 6.28
C ALA A 283 -0.84 -6.99 6.50
N THR A 284 -0.17 -6.53 7.54
CA THR A 284 0.10 -5.10 7.83
C THR A 284 1.56 -4.71 7.53
N THR A 285 2.38 -5.64 7.06
CA THR A 285 3.72 -5.37 6.50
C THR A 285 3.54 -4.91 5.06
N ALA A 286 3.86 -3.66 4.73
CA ALA A 286 3.56 -3.07 3.43
C ALA A 286 4.70 -2.21 2.86
N GLY A 287 4.73 -2.05 1.55
CA GLY A 287 5.59 -1.10 0.85
C GLY A 287 7.08 -1.24 1.16
N PRO A 288 7.71 -0.21 1.78
CA PRO A 288 9.14 -0.26 2.11
C PRO A 288 9.52 -1.39 3.05
N ALA A 289 8.61 -1.84 3.93
CA ALA A 289 8.85 -2.98 4.81
C ALA A 289 8.91 -4.29 4.02
N GLU A 290 8.14 -4.44 2.96
CA GLU A 290 8.21 -5.58 2.06
C GLU A 290 9.51 -5.59 1.25
N LEU A 291 9.96 -4.42 0.77
CA LEU A 291 11.26 -4.29 0.11
C LEU A 291 12.42 -4.67 1.04
N LEU A 292 12.35 -4.23 2.29
CA LEU A 292 13.31 -4.59 3.33
C LEU A 292 13.28 -6.10 3.59
N ALA A 293 12.10 -6.69 3.81
CA ALA A 293 11.96 -8.13 4.04
C ALA A 293 12.49 -8.97 2.86
N SER A 294 12.21 -8.54 1.61
CA SER A 294 12.73 -9.17 0.40
C SER A 294 14.27 -9.13 0.35
N ALA A 295 14.86 -7.96 0.63
CA ALA A 295 16.31 -7.80 0.66
C ALA A 295 16.98 -8.66 1.74
N LEU A 296 16.40 -8.74 2.94
CA LEU A 296 16.88 -9.59 4.02
C LEU A 296 16.75 -11.07 3.66
N LYS A 297 15.63 -11.47 3.04
CA LYS A 297 15.42 -12.84 2.55
C LYS A 297 16.47 -13.26 1.51
N ALA A 298 16.81 -12.36 0.58
CA ALA A 298 17.86 -12.58 -0.41
C ALA A 298 19.25 -12.77 0.24
N ARG A 299 19.41 -12.37 1.50
CA ARG A 299 20.62 -12.53 2.32
C ARG A 299 20.50 -13.68 3.35
N GLY A 300 19.52 -14.56 3.17
CA GLY A 300 19.36 -15.77 3.98
C GLY A 300 18.49 -15.61 5.22
N ALA A 301 17.76 -14.51 5.39
CA ALA A 301 16.80 -14.36 6.48
C ALA A 301 15.63 -15.34 6.34
N THR A 302 15.14 -15.85 7.47
CA THR A 302 13.92 -16.65 7.55
C THR A 302 12.71 -15.74 7.80
N LEU A 303 11.69 -15.80 6.94
CA LEU A 303 10.45 -15.05 7.09
C LEU A 303 9.43 -15.86 7.89
N VAL A 304 8.83 -15.25 8.92
CA VAL A 304 7.88 -15.92 9.85
C VAL A 304 6.61 -15.11 9.98
N GLY A 305 5.45 -15.76 9.96
CA GLY A 305 4.16 -15.10 10.17
C GLY A 305 3.12 -15.44 9.12
N THR A 306 2.48 -14.43 8.55
CA THR A 306 1.53 -14.59 7.45
C THR A 306 1.96 -13.74 6.25
N GLU A 307 1.32 -13.92 5.11
CA GLU A 307 1.60 -13.19 3.87
C GLU A 307 1.49 -11.67 4.08
N SER A 308 2.43 -10.91 3.51
CA SER A 308 2.45 -9.45 3.61
C SER A 308 1.38 -8.79 2.73
N TYR A 309 1.26 -7.46 2.80
CA TYR A 309 0.18 -6.74 2.14
C TYR A 309 0.26 -6.77 0.61
N GLY A 310 1.45 -6.66 0.03
CA GLY A 310 1.64 -6.69 -1.42
C GLY A 310 1.51 -5.33 -2.10
N ASP A 311 2.01 -4.26 -1.51
CA ASP A 311 1.95 -2.93 -2.13
C ASP A 311 3.30 -2.21 -2.15
N THR A 312 4.21 -2.67 -3.00
CA THR A 312 5.53 -2.06 -3.23
C THR A 312 5.56 -1.06 -4.37
N GLY A 313 4.42 -0.72 -4.98
CA GLY A 313 4.34 0.17 -6.13
C GLY A 313 4.66 1.63 -5.80
N GLN A 314 5.62 2.20 -6.53
CA GLN A 314 5.90 3.64 -6.48
C GLN A 314 4.99 4.36 -7.48
N ARG A 315 3.89 4.94 -6.98
CA ARG A 315 2.87 5.53 -7.84
C ARG A 315 3.16 6.97 -8.20
N ARG A 316 2.92 7.31 -9.47
CA ARG A 316 3.00 8.68 -10.00
C ARG A 316 1.67 9.10 -10.59
N ALA A 317 1.39 10.39 -10.50
CA ALA A 317 0.25 10.99 -11.16
C ALA A 317 0.50 11.12 -12.67
N ILE A 318 -0.47 10.69 -13.45
CA ILE A 318 -0.53 10.85 -14.90
C ILE A 318 -1.80 11.64 -15.19
N LYS A 319 -1.66 12.86 -15.70
CA LYS A 319 -2.80 13.72 -16.04
C LYS A 319 -3.56 13.16 -17.23
N GLY A 320 -4.88 13.12 -17.08
CA GLY A 320 -5.82 12.74 -18.12
C GLY A 320 -6.94 13.77 -18.25
N SER A 321 -7.89 13.51 -19.15
CA SER A 321 -9.10 14.31 -19.25
C SER A 321 -9.99 14.04 -18.03
N GLY A 322 -10.39 15.09 -17.31
CA GLY A 322 -11.27 15.04 -16.14
C GLY A 322 -10.63 14.55 -14.83
N GLY A 323 -9.31 14.29 -14.80
CA GLY A 323 -8.65 13.86 -13.58
C GLY A 323 -7.24 13.32 -13.75
N GLU A 324 -6.76 12.64 -12.73
CA GLU A 324 -5.42 12.04 -12.69
C GLU A 324 -5.50 10.54 -12.42
N VAL A 325 -4.69 9.77 -13.15
CA VAL A 325 -4.47 8.35 -12.87
C VAL A 325 -3.17 8.21 -12.07
N TRP A 326 -3.25 7.60 -10.91
CA TRP A 326 -2.08 7.27 -10.11
C TRP A 326 -1.75 5.79 -10.28
N LEU A 327 -0.65 5.49 -10.96
CA LEU A 327 -0.18 4.14 -11.27
C LEU A 327 1.25 3.93 -10.81
N ALA A 328 1.56 2.69 -10.46
CA ALA A 328 2.92 2.28 -10.18
C ALA A 328 3.80 2.41 -11.43
N SER A 329 4.85 3.20 -11.33
CA SER A 329 5.89 3.33 -12.36
C SER A 329 6.96 2.24 -12.23
N ASP A 330 7.13 1.78 -11.01
CA ASP A 330 8.04 0.70 -10.62
C ASP A 330 7.50 -0.01 -9.37
N TRP A 331 7.97 -1.23 -9.14
CA TRP A 331 7.59 -2.06 -8.00
C TRP A 331 8.72 -3.01 -7.61
N GLY A 332 8.68 -3.47 -6.36
CA GLY A 332 9.63 -4.43 -5.81
C GLY A 332 9.45 -5.82 -6.35
N LEU A 333 10.57 -6.50 -6.56
CA LEU A 333 10.64 -7.93 -6.85
C LEU A 333 10.98 -8.73 -5.59
N GLY A 334 10.36 -9.89 -5.45
CA GLY A 334 10.74 -10.88 -4.46
C GLY A 334 12.09 -11.54 -4.79
N PRO A 335 12.64 -12.34 -3.86
CA PRO A 335 13.87 -13.07 -4.09
C PRO A 335 13.79 -14.08 -5.25
N ASP A 336 12.57 -14.49 -5.60
CA ASP A 336 12.26 -15.37 -6.73
C ASP A 336 12.10 -14.62 -8.07
N GLY A 337 12.35 -13.31 -8.07
CA GLY A 337 12.20 -12.44 -9.24
C GLY A 337 10.76 -12.07 -9.61
N LYS A 338 9.76 -12.48 -8.81
CA LYS A 338 8.36 -12.16 -9.07
C LYS A 338 7.96 -10.85 -8.43
N PRO A 339 6.97 -10.12 -9.00
CA PRO A 339 6.42 -8.93 -8.39
C PRO A 339 5.86 -9.20 -6.99
N ILE A 340 6.23 -8.36 -6.02
CA ILE A 340 5.60 -8.33 -4.70
C ILE A 340 4.24 -7.64 -4.80
N LEU A 341 4.12 -6.65 -5.68
CA LEU A 341 2.88 -5.90 -5.93
C LEU A 341 1.73 -6.86 -6.28
N GLY A 342 0.65 -6.79 -5.51
CA GLY A 342 -0.55 -7.63 -5.65
C GLY A 342 -0.41 -9.07 -5.13
N ASN A 343 0.82 -9.53 -4.81
CA ASN A 343 1.08 -10.90 -4.37
C ASN A 343 1.54 -11.01 -2.91
N GLY A 344 2.18 -9.97 -2.37
CA GLY A 344 2.84 -10.03 -1.07
C GLY A 344 4.06 -10.95 -1.04
N LEU A 345 4.72 -10.98 0.12
CA LEU A 345 5.78 -11.93 0.44
C LEU A 345 5.20 -13.07 1.27
N LYS A 346 5.50 -14.30 0.87
CA LYS A 346 5.10 -15.50 1.61
C LYS A 346 6.14 -15.81 2.68
N PRO A 347 5.71 -16.08 3.93
CA PRO A 347 6.63 -16.53 4.97
C PRO A 347 7.15 -17.92 4.66
N ASP A 348 8.38 -18.23 5.14
CA ASP A 348 8.93 -19.57 5.13
C ASP A 348 8.23 -20.44 6.18
N GLU A 349 7.95 -19.82 7.34
CA GLU A 349 7.20 -20.45 8.43
C GLU A 349 5.88 -19.71 8.66
N ARG A 350 4.78 -20.37 8.31
CA ARG A 350 3.46 -19.81 8.48
C ARG A 350 2.96 -19.97 9.90
N VAL A 351 2.85 -18.83 10.61
CA VAL A 351 2.34 -18.76 11.97
C VAL A 351 1.15 -17.84 12.02
N ARG A 352 -0.01 -18.32 12.49
CA ARG A 352 -1.22 -17.51 12.61
C ARG A 352 -1.26 -16.75 13.93
N PRO A 353 -1.66 -15.48 13.93
CA PRO A 353 -1.91 -14.73 15.16
C PRO A 353 -2.96 -15.43 16.03
N ARG A 354 -2.82 -15.31 17.36
CA ARG A 354 -3.80 -15.77 18.35
C ARG A 354 -4.11 -14.63 19.32
N PRO A 355 -5.34 -14.44 19.73
CA PRO A 355 -5.68 -13.45 20.75
C PRO A 355 -4.91 -13.72 22.04
N GLY A 356 -4.35 -12.65 22.65
CA GLY A 356 -3.67 -12.74 23.96
C GLY A 356 -2.26 -13.37 23.94
N ALA A 357 -1.74 -13.75 22.76
CA ALA A 357 -0.39 -14.29 22.60
C ALA A 357 0.29 -13.73 21.36
N ASP A 358 1.61 -13.80 21.29
CA ASP A 358 2.40 -13.44 20.09
C ASP A 358 3.19 -14.64 19.56
N PRO A 359 2.50 -15.64 19.00
CA PRO A 359 3.15 -16.87 18.53
C PRO A 359 4.11 -16.61 17.36
N VAL A 360 3.95 -15.49 16.63
CA VAL A 360 4.86 -15.11 15.54
C VAL A 360 6.21 -14.70 16.12
N LEU A 361 6.22 -13.82 17.13
CA LEU A 361 7.46 -13.41 17.79
C LEU A 361 8.09 -14.56 18.58
N GLU A 362 7.30 -15.38 19.27
CA GLU A 362 7.77 -16.59 19.98
C GLU A 362 8.50 -17.52 19.00
N ARG A 363 7.88 -17.81 17.85
CA ARG A 363 8.49 -18.68 16.84
C ARG A 363 9.74 -18.05 16.22
N ALA A 364 9.74 -16.74 16.00
CA ALA A 364 10.91 -16.04 15.49
C ALA A 364 12.10 -16.11 16.46
N LEU A 365 11.85 -15.98 17.76
CA LEU A 365 12.87 -16.13 18.79
C LEU A 365 13.41 -17.56 18.87
N GLU A 366 12.56 -18.58 18.79
CA GLU A 366 12.98 -19.98 18.70
C GLU A 366 13.93 -20.22 17.51
N LEU A 367 13.52 -19.75 16.33
CA LEU A 367 14.33 -19.87 15.12
C LEU A 367 15.65 -19.09 15.22
N ALA A 368 15.67 -17.98 15.91
CA ALA A 368 16.87 -17.21 16.15
C ALA A 368 17.88 -17.92 17.07
N GLY A 369 17.47 -18.95 17.79
CA GLY A 369 18.31 -19.69 18.75
C GLY A 369 18.13 -19.26 20.20
N GLY A 370 17.17 -18.33 20.43
CA GLY A 370 16.76 -17.96 21.79
C GLY A 370 15.91 -19.09 22.39
N ALA A 371 16.38 -19.73 23.46
CA ALA A 371 15.54 -20.64 24.21
C ALA A 371 14.25 -19.95 24.62
N ALA A 372 13.10 -20.56 24.36
CA ALA A 372 11.80 -20.06 24.72
C ALA A 372 11.79 -19.63 26.21
N ALA A 373 11.65 -18.33 26.46
CA ALA A 373 11.34 -17.79 27.78
C ALA A 373 9.91 -18.17 28.25
N ALA A 374 9.34 -19.24 27.69
CA ALA A 374 7.97 -19.71 27.90
C ALA A 374 7.83 -20.81 28.95
N LYS A 375 8.78 -20.97 29.88
CA LYS A 375 8.68 -21.94 31.00
C LYS A 375 8.93 -21.35 32.37
N GLN A 376 8.72 -20.07 32.61
CA GLN A 376 8.76 -19.48 33.95
C GLN A 376 7.53 -18.60 34.27
N ALA A 377 6.36 -19.12 33.99
CA ALA A 377 5.11 -18.60 34.55
C ALA A 377 4.14 -19.79 34.63
N ALA A 378 4.43 -20.76 35.48
CA ALA A 378 3.50 -21.76 35.96
C ALA A 378 3.58 -21.82 37.48
#